data_085ea970c27ea6f7273dbae4d9a3ec6e
#
_entry.id   085ea970c27ea6f7273dbae4d9a3ec6e
#
_cell.length_a   1.000
_cell.length_b   1.000
_cell.length_c   1.000
_cell.angle_alpha   90.00
_cell.angle_beta   90.00
_cell.angle_gamma   90.00
#
_symmetry.space_group_name_H-M   'P 1'
#
loop_
_entity.id
_entity.type
_entity.pdbx_description
1 polymer ?
#
loop_
_entity_poly.entity_id
_entity_poly.type
_entity_poly.pdbx_seq_one_letter_code
_entity_poly.pdbx_strand_id
1 'polypeptide(L)'
;DIDLLFVEAAVNDHGNYFCAIDQVRGMEGIVRHALLANPSTDIVMLHFIHTLFLEMYPKGRVPDVILNHERVANYYLIPSVHLAHEVSDRIAAGEFDWEQFGGIHPAEPGHKIYAASLAHLLDKMWSRVSVSDAVEAHSVPEPPLDVNSYYNASFADISQVKLSKGWEQ
;
A
#
# COMPACT_ATOMS: atom_id res chain seq x y z
N ASP A 1 1.96 15.88 -12.09
CA ASP A 1 2.88 14.75 -12.07
C ASP A 1 3.18 14.41 -10.61
N ILE A 2 3.32 13.13 -10.31
CA ILE A 2 3.63 12.61 -8.97
C ILE A 2 4.99 11.95 -9.08
N ASP A 3 5.96 12.38 -8.26
CA ASP A 3 7.31 11.83 -8.27
C ASP A 3 7.41 10.60 -7.35
N LEU A 4 6.69 10.61 -6.21
CA LEU A 4 6.66 9.50 -5.24
C LEU A 4 5.22 9.22 -4.80
N LEU A 5 4.81 7.97 -4.92
CA LEU A 5 3.51 7.47 -4.50
C LEU A 5 3.65 6.45 -3.36
N PHE A 6 3.09 6.74 -2.20
CA PHE A 6 2.88 5.74 -1.14
C PHE A 6 1.50 5.11 -1.31
N VAL A 7 1.44 3.77 -1.33
CA VAL A 7 0.19 3.00 -1.50
C VAL A 7 -0.04 2.10 -0.32
N GLU A 8 -1.21 2.20 0.29
CA GLU A 8 -1.69 1.30 1.34
C GLU A 8 -3.15 0.92 1.09
N ALA A 9 -3.49 -0.35 1.22
CA ALA A 9 -4.87 -0.84 1.19
C ALA A 9 -5.09 -2.10 2.04
N ALA A 10 -4.05 -2.67 2.67
CA ALA A 10 -4.14 -3.94 3.37
C ALA A 10 -5.15 -3.92 4.53
N VAL A 11 -5.23 -2.81 5.27
CA VAL A 11 -6.19 -2.66 6.37
C VAL A 11 -7.62 -2.64 5.83
N ASN A 12 -7.88 -1.87 4.79
CA ASN A 12 -9.21 -1.72 4.22
C ASN A 12 -9.67 -2.96 3.47
N ASP A 13 -8.80 -3.58 2.68
CA ASP A 13 -9.09 -4.82 1.96
C ASP A 13 -9.43 -5.96 2.92
N HIS A 14 -8.70 -6.04 4.04
CA HIS A 14 -9.00 -6.99 5.11
C HIS A 14 -10.34 -6.66 5.80
N GLY A 15 -10.54 -5.40 6.19
CA GLY A 15 -11.74 -4.96 6.90
C GLY A 15 -13.02 -5.06 6.06
N ASN A 16 -12.91 -4.92 4.74
CA ASN A 16 -14.02 -5.05 3.80
C ASN A 16 -14.22 -6.48 3.26
N TYR A 17 -13.43 -7.45 3.74
CA TYR A 17 -13.51 -8.87 3.34
C TYR A 17 -13.34 -9.10 1.84
N PHE A 18 -12.53 -8.29 1.15
CA PHE A 18 -12.22 -8.54 -0.25
C PHE A 18 -11.50 -9.88 -0.41
N CYS A 19 -11.87 -10.62 -1.44
CA CYS A 19 -11.22 -11.89 -1.72
C CYS A 19 -9.80 -11.67 -2.28
N ALA A 20 -8.95 -12.70 -2.20
CA ALA A 20 -7.54 -12.63 -2.61
C ALA A 20 -7.37 -12.14 -4.07
N ILE A 21 -8.29 -12.52 -4.96
CA ILE A 21 -8.26 -12.08 -6.37
C ILE A 21 -8.49 -10.58 -6.47
N ASP A 22 -9.48 -10.05 -5.77
CA ASP A 22 -9.81 -8.61 -5.81
C ASP A 22 -8.70 -7.77 -5.18
N GLN A 23 -8.07 -8.26 -4.10
CA GLN A 23 -6.91 -7.62 -3.47
C GLN A 23 -5.75 -7.48 -4.45
N VAL A 24 -5.40 -8.56 -5.18
CA VAL A 24 -4.35 -8.54 -6.19
C VAL A 24 -4.71 -7.63 -7.35
N ARG A 25 -5.93 -7.76 -7.92
CA ARG A 25 -6.38 -6.96 -9.07
C ARG A 25 -6.46 -5.48 -8.75
N GLY A 26 -6.95 -5.13 -7.56
CA GLY A 26 -7.04 -3.75 -7.10
C GLY A 26 -5.66 -3.12 -6.92
N MET A 27 -4.76 -3.79 -6.19
CA MET A 27 -3.41 -3.30 -5.95
C MET A 27 -2.60 -3.21 -7.25
N GLU A 28 -2.64 -4.24 -8.10
CA GLU A 28 -2.00 -4.19 -9.42
C GLU A 28 -2.59 -3.09 -10.29
N GLY A 29 -3.91 -2.89 -10.20
CA GLY A 29 -4.59 -1.80 -10.90
C GLY A 29 -4.02 -0.44 -10.56
N ILE A 30 -3.82 -0.14 -9.28
CA ILE A 30 -3.23 1.12 -8.81
C ILE A 30 -1.81 1.27 -9.32
N VAL A 31 -0.95 0.28 -9.08
CA VAL A 31 0.46 0.29 -9.45
C VAL A 31 0.63 0.48 -10.96
N ARG A 32 -0.05 -0.36 -11.74
CA ARG A 32 0.08 -0.35 -13.20
C ARG A 32 -0.49 0.94 -13.80
N HIS A 33 -1.61 1.43 -13.28
CA HIS A 33 -2.19 2.71 -13.72
C HIS A 33 -1.24 3.87 -13.46
N ALA A 34 -0.61 3.92 -12.29
CA ALA A 34 0.36 4.97 -11.95
C ALA A 34 1.57 4.94 -12.89
N LEU A 35 2.17 3.78 -13.09
CA LEU A 35 3.35 3.61 -13.96
C LEU A 35 3.05 3.84 -15.44
N LEU A 36 1.84 3.50 -15.91
CA LEU A 36 1.43 3.79 -17.29
C LEU A 36 1.16 5.29 -17.50
N ALA A 37 0.69 5.99 -16.47
CA ALA A 37 0.46 7.43 -16.52
C ALA A 37 1.77 8.23 -16.43
N ASN A 38 2.69 7.82 -15.58
CA ASN A 38 4.03 8.38 -15.46
C ASN A 38 5.03 7.29 -15.04
N PRO A 39 5.80 6.73 -15.99
CA PRO A 39 6.73 5.65 -15.71
C PRO A 39 7.91 6.05 -14.80
N SER A 40 8.09 7.34 -14.54
CA SER A 40 9.12 7.85 -13.62
C SER A 40 8.63 8.03 -12.19
N THR A 41 7.39 7.67 -11.88
CA THR A 41 6.86 7.70 -10.51
C THR A 41 7.47 6.58 -9.68
N ASP A 42 8.18 6.92 -8.62
CA ASP A 42 8.58 5.96 -7.60
C ASP A 42 7.36 5.53 -6.78
N ILE A 43 7.22 4.23 -6.54
CA ILE A 43 6.12 3.69 -5.74
C ILE A 43 6.69 2.95 -4.54
N VAL A 44 6.11 3.18 -3.36
CA VAL A 44 6.42 2.44 -2.13
C VAL A 44 5.12 1.87 -1.58
N MET A 45 5.08 0.56 -1.39
CA MET A 45 3.92 -0.10 -0.78
C MET A 45 4.06 -0.10 0.74
N LEU A 46 2.98 0.24 1.44
CA LEU A 46 2.93 0.27 2.89
C LEU A 46 1.96 -0.80 3.39
N HIS A 47 2.26 -1.40 4.53
CA HIS A 47 1.39 -2.34 5.21
C HIS A 47 1.14 -1.85 6.63
N PHE A 48 0.01 -1.17 6.86
CA PHE A 48 -0.38 -0.68 8.18
C PHE A 48 -0.93 -1.81 9.04
N ILE A 49 -0.89 -1.59 10.36
CA ILE A 49 -1.34 -2.57 11.34
C ILE A 49 -2.86 -2.56 11.50
N HIS A 50 -3.45 -3.76 11.54
CA HIS A 50 -4.82 -3.99 11.96
C HIS A 50 -4.83 -4.84 13.24
N THR A 51 -5.85 -4.71 14.08
CA THR A 51 -5.94 -5.44 15.36
C THR A 51 -5.73 -6.95 15.20
N LEU A 52 -6.34 -7.55 14.19
CA LEU A 52 -6.19 -9.00 13.94
C LEU A 52 -4.76 -9.39 13.50
N PHE A 53 -3.99 -8.47 12.95
CA PHE A 53 -2.61 -8.73 12.54
C PHE A 53 -1.70 -8.91 13.77
N LEU A 54 -2.00 -8.20 14.88
CA LEU A 54 -1.31 -8.36 16.16
C LEU A 54 -1.37 -9.81 16.70
N GLU A 55 -2.42 -10.55 16.37
CA GLU A 55 -2.55 -11.93 16.78
C GLU A 55 -1.79 -12.91 15.88
N MET A 56 -1.43 -12.49 14.67
CA MET A 56 -0.82 -13.33 13.65
C MET A 56 0.71 -13.29 13.71
N TYR A 57 1.31 -12.11 13.80
CA TYR A 57 2.77 -11.97 13.79
C TYR A 57 3.49 -12.71 14.92
N PRO A 58 3.03 -12.66 16.19
CA PRO A 58 3.66 -13.44 17.27
C PRO A 58 3.60 -14.95 17.07
N LYS A 59 2.69 -15.42 16.18
CA LYS A 59 2.58 -16.85 15.79
C LYS A 59 3.39 -17.17 14.53
N GLY A 60 4.24 -16.26 14.07
CA GLY A 60 5.03 -16.40 12.85
C GLY A 60 4.19 -16.36 11.56
N ARG A 61 2.99 -15.78 11.58
CA ARG A 61 2.09 -15.71 10.43
C ARG A 61 2.02 -14.29 9.89
N VAL A 62 2.13 -14.16 8.57
CA VAL A 62 1.86 -12.91 7.86
C VAL A 62 0.39 -12.91 7.40
N PRO A 63 -0.35 -11.81 7.55
CA PRO A 63 -1.72 -11.70 7.04
C PRO A 63 -1.81 -11.97 5.53
N ASP A 64 -2.79 -12.75 5.09
CA ASP A 64 -2.94 -13.15 3.67
C ASP A 64 -3.10 -11.94 2.74
N VAL A 65 -3.76 -10.89 3.20
CA VAL A 65 -3.90 -9.64 2.43
C VAL A 65 -2.55 -8.99 2.14
N ILE A 66 -1.65 -8.98 3.13
CA ILE A 66 -0.28 -8.48 2.95
C ILE A 66 0.48 -9.35 1.96
N LEU A 67 0.37 -10.68 2.07
CA LEU A 67 0.99 -11.60 1.11
C LEU A 67 0.47 -11.39 -0.32
N ASN A 68 -0.83 -11.09 -0.48
CA ASN A 68 -1.41 -10.80 -1.79
C ASN A 68 -0.87 -9.49 -2.38
N HIS A 69 -0.74 -8.43 -1.57
CA HIS A 69 -0.14 -7.17 -2.01
C HIS A 69 1.35 -7.32 -2.31
N GLU A 70 2.10 -8.08 -1.50
CA GLU A 70 3.50 -8.39 -1.75
C GLU A 70 3.74 -9.15 -3.07
N ARG A 71 2.78 -9.95 -3.54
CA ARG A 71 2.87 -10.55 -4.88
C ARG A 71 2.94 -9.48 -5.97
N VAL A 72 2.17 -8.39 -5.81
CA VAL A 72 2.20 -7.25 -6.73
C VAL A 72 3.51 -6.49 -6.58
N ALA A 73 3.92 -6.16 -5.35
CA ALA A 73 5.17 -5.47 -5.07
C ALA A 73 6.37 -6.20 -5.70
N ASN A 74 6.45 -7.52 -5.49
CA ASN A 74 7.52 -8.35 -6.06
C ASN A 74 7.48 -8.41 -7.59
N TYR A 75 6.29 -8.48 -8.19
CA TYR A 75 6.15 -8.55 -9.65
C TYR A 75 6.59 -7.26 -10.33
N TYR A 76 6.30 -6.11 -9.74
CA TYR A 76 6.67 -4.78 -10.25
C TYR A 76 7.99 -4.25 -9.67
N LEU A 77 8.71 -5.03 -8.86
CA LEU A 77 9.95 -4.65 -8.17
C LEU A 77 9.81 -3.37 -7.34
N ILE A 78 8.65 -3.21 -6.68
CA ILE A 78 8.33 -2.07 -5.84
C ILE A 78 8.80 -2.37 -4.41
N PRO A 79 9.53 -1.46 -3.75
CA PRO A 79 9.85 -1.59 -2.35
C PRO A 79 8.58 -1.55 -1.48
N SER A 80 8.59 -2.32 -0.40
CA SER A 80 7.52 -2.33 0.59
C SER A 80 8.04 -2.08 2.01
N VAL A 81 7.18 -1.51 2.87
CA VAL A 81 7.47 -1.27 4.28
C VAL A 81 6.45 -2.01 5.14
N HIS A 82 6.92 -2.99 5.90
CA HIS A 82 6.10 -3.82 6.77
C HIS A 82 5.85 -3.15 8.13
N LEU A 83 5.18 -2.00 8.13
CA LEU A 83 4.85 -1.23 9.32
C LEU A 83 4.02 -2.04 10.33
N ALA A 84 3.15 -2.92 9.82
CA ALA A 84 2.36 -3.84 10.64
C ALA A 84 3.24 -4.78 11.48
N HIS A 85 4.29 -5.33 10.88
CA HIS A 85 5.22 -6.22 11.57
C HIS A 85 6.04 -5.45 12.62
N GLU A 86 6.59 -4.30 12.25
CA GLU A 86 7.35 -3.45 13.17
C GLU A 86 6.54 -3.06 14.40
N VAL A 87 5.29 -2.59 14.21
CA VAL A 87 4.42 -2.23 15.34
C VAL A 87 4.13 -3.43 16.23
N SER A 88 3.86 -4.60 15.62
CA SER A 88 3.63 -5.84 16.38
C SER A 88 4.84 -6.22 17.22
N ASP A 89 6.06 -6.17 16.66
CA ASP A 89 7.30 -6.49 17.37
C ASP A 89 7.57 -5.52 18.52
N ARG A 90 7.33 -4.22 18.31
CA ARG A 90 7.54 -3.20 19.33
C ARG A 90 6.53 -3.29 20.48
N ILE A 91 5.27 -3.66 20.19
CA ILE A 91 4.29 -3.98 21.22
C ILE A 91 4.71 -5.23 21.98
N ALA A 92 5.16 -6.28 21.30
CA ALA A 92 5.66 -7.50 21.94
C ALA A 92 6.91 -7.26 22.81
N ALA A 93 7.75 -6.29 22.43
CA ALA A 93 8.89 -5.85 23.22
C ALA A 93 8.51 -4.94 24.42
N GLY A 94 7.24 -4.56 24.56
CA GLY A 94 6.74 -3.72 25.65
C GLY A 94 7.11 -2.24 25.54
N GLU A 95 7.44 -1.75 24.34
CA GLU A 95 7.75 -0.32 24.14
C GLU A 95 6.51 0.56 24.29
N PHE A 96 5.36 0.06 23.88
CA PHE A 96 4.04 0.67 24.01
C PHE A 96 2.98 -0.43 23.82
N ASP A 97 1.74 -0.14 24.19
CA ASP A 97 0.60 -1.02 23.93
C ASP A 97 -0.28 -0.50 22.79
N TRP A 98 -1.29 -1.28 22.42
CA TRP A 98 -2.21 -0.96 21.33
C TRP A 98 -3.02 0.32 21.57
N GLU A 99 -3.36 0.61 22.82
CA GLU A 99 -4.11 1.82 23.20
C GLU A 99 -3.21 3.06 23.11
N GLN A 100 -1.96 2.96 23.58
CA GLN A 100 -0.95 4.01 23.45
C GLN A 100 -0.59 4.30 21.99
N PHE A 101 -0.59 3.28 21.13
CA PHE A 101 -0.40 3.44 19.68
C PHE A 101 -1.58 4.20 19.06
N GLY A 102 -2.80 4.07 19.57
CA GLY A 102 -4.01 4.74 19.12
C GLY A 102 -4.94 3.89 18.26
N GLY A 103 -4.70 2.58 18.19
CA GLY A 103 -5.59 1.66 17.49
C GLY A 103 -5.42 1.62 15.96
N ILE A 104 -6.44 1.17 15.24
CA ILE A 104 -6.44 1.06 13.76
C ILE A 104 -6.26 2.43 13.09
N HIS A 105 -6.80 3.47 13.70
CA HIS A 105 -6.57 4.86 13.31
C HIS A 105 -5.60 5.47 14.32
N PRO A 106 -4.27 5.36 14.10
CA PRO A 106 -3.29 5.68 15.12
C PRO A 106 -3.40 7.13 15.57
N ALA A 107 -3.17 7.33 16.87
CA ALA A 107 -3.01 8.66 17.45
C ALA A 107 -1.61 9.23 17.15
N GLU A 108 -1.30 10.43 17.67
CA GLU A 108 0.00 11.08 17.46
C GLU A 108 1.21 10.16 17.74
N PRO A 109 1.23 9.33 18.82
CA PRO A 109 2.35 8.40 19.04
C PRO A 109 2.53 7.38 17.91
N GLY A 110 1.43 6.78 17.41
CA GLY A 110 1.46 5.83 16.32
C GLY A 110 1.88 6.48 14.98
N HIS A 111 1.41 7.70 14.71
CA HIS A 111 1.87 8.46 13.54
C HIS A 111 3.37 8.72 13.57
N LYS A 112 3.96 9.04 14.75
CA LYS A 112 5.41 9.23 14.88
C LYS A 112 6.19 7.96 14.58
N ILE A 113 5.68 6.80 14.99
CA ILE A 113 6.30 5.50 14.68
C ILE A 113 6.32 5.26 13.16
N TYR A 114 5.19 5.41 12.50
CA TYR A 114 5.10 5.27 11.05
C TYR A 114 6.01 6.26 10.31
N ALA A 115 5.97 7.53 10.72
CA ALA A 115 6.80 8.56 10.12
C ALA A 115 8.29 8.29 10.29
N ALA A 116 8.74 7.77 11.44
CA ALA A 116 10.14 7.42 11.67
C ALA A 116 10.60 6.28 10.76
N SER A 117 9.77 5.25 10.56
CA SER A 117 10.09 4.13 9.66
C SER A 117 10.18 4.59 8.20
N LEU A 118 9.26 5.46 7.77
CA LEU A 118 9.28 6.03 6.42
C LEU A 118 10.47 6.96 6.22
N ALA A 119 10.80 7.80 7.20
CA ALA A 119 12.01 8.64 7.14
C ALA A 119 13.27 7.78 7.02
N HIS A 120 13.37 6.69 7.79
CA HIS A 120 14.50 5.77 7.70
C HIS A 120 14.60 5.12 6.30
N LEU A 121 13.48 4.72 5.70
CA LEU A 121 13.46 4.21 4.32
C LEU A 121 14.00 5.26 3.35
N LEU A 122 13.45 6.47 3.39
CA LEU A 122 13.83 7.55 2.48
C LEU A 122 15.32 7.93 2.64
N ASP A 123 15.82 8.03 3.87
CA ASP A 123 17.23 8.29 4.14
C ASP A 123 18.12 7.19 3.54
N LYS A 124 17.72 5.93 3.66
CA LYS A 124 18.42 4.79 3.07
C LYS A 124 18.41 4.82 1.54
N MET A 125 17.27 5.17 0.95
CA MET A 125 17.14 5.27 -0.50
C MET A 125 18.04 6.42 -1.03
N TRP A 126 17.92 7.62 -0.48
CA TRP A 126 18.69 8.78 -0.91
C TRP A 126 20.19 8.64 -0.67
N SER A 127 20.61 7.98 0.40
CA SER A 127 22.03 7.73 0.65
C SER A 127 22.72 6.82 -0.37
N ARG A 128 21.92 6.10 -1.19
CA ARG A 128 22.42 5.18 -2.21
C ARG A 128 22.39 5.76 -3.62
N VAL A 129 21.78 6.92 -3.81
CA VAL A 129 21.68 7.55 -5.11
C VAL A 129 23.07 8.04 -5.53
N SER A 130 23.65 7.41 -6.55
CA SER A 130 24.72 8.02 -7.32
C SER A 130 24.11 9.19 -8.09
N VAL A 131 24.69 10.37 -7.98
CA VAL A 131 24.20 11.59 -8.61
C VAL A 131 24.24 11.43 -10.13
N SER A 132 23.22 10.75 -10.68
CA SER A 132 22.85 10.86 -12.09
C SER A 132 21.64 11.78 -12.12
N ASP A 133 21.76 12.90 -12.80
CA ASP A 133 20.62 13.82 -13.02
C ASP A 133 19.56 13.23 -13.98
N ALA A 134 19.75 12.00 -14.43
CA ALA A 134 18.83 11.32 -15.34
C ALA A 134 17.73 10.60 -14.55
N VAL A 135 16.50 11.01 -14.79
CA VAL A 135 15.32 10.28 -14.34
C VAL A 135 15.18 9.02 -15.19
N GLU A 136 15.18 7.85 -14.55
CA GLU A 136 14.99 6.57 -15.20
C GLU A 136 13.52 6.14 -15.12
N ALA A 137 12.98 5.64 -16.23
CA ALA A 137 11.63 5.10 -16.27
C ALA A 137 11.62 3.66 -15.74
N HIS A 138 10.66 3.36 -14.87
CA HIS A 138 10.40 1.99 -14.43
C HIS A 138 9.81 1.16 -15.59
N SER A 139 10.20 -0.09 -15.67
CA SER A 139 9.59 -1.02 -16.62
C SER A 139 8.21 -1.45 -16.12
N VAL A 140 7.23 -1.48 -17.02
CA VAL A 140 5.91 -2.05 -16.75
C VAL A 140 5.90 -3.47 -17.32
N PRO A 141 5.89 -4.52 -16.47
CA PRO A 141 5.91 -5.90 -16.92
C PRO A 141 4.74 -6.25 -17.84
N GLU A 142 5.00 -7.08 -18.85
CA GLU A 142 3.99 -7.67 -19.72
C GLU A 142 4.15 -9.20 -19.75
N PRO A 143 3.07 -9.98 -19.63
CA PRO A 143 1.68 -9.53 -19.35
C PRO A 143 1.53 -8.97 -17.93
N PRO A 144 0.37 -8.36 -17.56
CA PRO A 144 0.09 -8.04 -16.16
C PRO A 144 0.08 -9.31 -15.30
N LEU A 145 0.27 -9.18 -13.99
CA LEU A 145 0.22 -10.29 -13.04
C LEU A 145 -1.15 -10.99 -13.05
N ASP A 146 -2.24 -10.22 -13.14
CA ASP A 146 -3.58 -10.72 -13.46
C ASP A 146 -4.12 -9.98 -14.71
N VAL A 147 -4.46 -10.72 -15.76
CA VAL A 147 -4.99 -10.15 -17.01
C VAL A 147 -6.29 -9.37 -16.84
N ASN A 148 -6.97 -9.55 -15.71
CA ASN A 148 -8.19 -8.84 -15.35
C ASN A 148 -7.93 -7.78 -14.27
N SER A 149 -6.68 -7.37 -14.04
CA SER A 149 -6.38 -6.29 -13.08
C SER A 149 -7.07 -4.98 -13.49
N TYR A 150 -7.32 -4.11 -12.50
CA TYR A 150 -8.19 -2.94 -12.68
C TYR A 150 -7.44 -1.71 -13.23
N TYR A 151 -6.32 -1.89 -13.92
CA TYR A 151 -5.50 -0.77 -14.43
C TYR A 151 -6.19 0.07 -15.51
N ASN A 152 -7.22 -0.44 -16.15
CA ASN A 152 -8.08 0.30 -17.10
C ASN A 152 -9.30 0.95 -16.43
N ALA A 153 -9.43 0.86 -15.09
CA ALA A 153 -10.53 1.48 -14.38
C ALA A 153 -10.49 3.01 -14.53
N SER A 154 -11.64 3.62 -14.67
CA SER A 154 -11.79 5.08 -14.75
C SER A 154 -13.01 5.54 -13.94
N PHE A 155 -12.93 6.75 -13.39
CA PHE A 155 -14.10 7.39 -12.80
C PHE A 155 -15.00 7.93 -13.90
N ALA A 156 -16.29 7.56 -13.89
CA ALA A 156 -17.29 8.22 -14.71
C ALA A 156 -17.65 9.56 -14.09
N ASP A 157 -17.71 10.62 -14.92
CA ASP A 157 -18.19 11.91 -14.47
C ASP A 157 -19.67 11.79 -14.06
N ILE A 158 -20.02 12.37 -12.90
CA ILE A 158 -21.39 12.34 -12.38
C ILE A 158 -22.41 12.90 -13.38
N SER A 159 -22.02 13.86 -14.23
CA SER A 159 -22.87 14.42 -15.28
C SER A 159 -23.29 13.42 -16.36
N GLN A 160 -22.55 12.31 -16.48
CA GLN A 160 -22.86 11.22 -17.43
C GLN A 160 -23.84 10.19 -16.86
N VAL A 161 -24.13 10.27 -15.56
CA VAL A 161 -25.02 9.33 -14.88
C VAL A 161 -26.47 9.69 -15.16
N LYS A 162 -27.25 8.72 -15.65
CA LYS A 162 -28.71 8.86 -15.74
C LYS A 162 -29.32 8.41 -14.42
N LEU A 163 -29.88 9.37 -13.69
CA LEU A 163 -30.56 9.09 -12.43
C LEU A 163 -31.94 8.47 -12.69
N SER A 164 -32.25 7.38 -12.00
CA SER A 164 -33.59 6.83 -11.98
C SER A 164 -34.48 7.64 -11.01
N LYS A 165 -35.82 7.43 -11.15
CA LYS A 165 -36.80 8.11 -10.29
C LYS A 165 -36.52 7.83 -8.79
N GLY A 166 -36.34 8.88 -8.00
CA GLY A 166 -36.03 8.80 -6.57
C GLY A 166 -34.61 9.23 -6.17
N TRP A 167 -33.77 9.59 -7.15
CA TRP A 167 -32.48 10.24 -6.93
C TRP A 167 -32.57 11.72 -7.31
N GLU A 168 -32.07 12.58 -6.44
CA GLU A 168 -31.95 14.03 -6.69
C GLU A 168 -30.46 14.40 -6.74
N GLN A 169 -30.11 15.40 -7.57
CA GLN A 169 -28.77 15.96 -7.62
C GLN A 169 -28.53 16.95 -6.50
#